data_786ae048fdd093f2f1ef54acf77d8ffa
#
_entry.id   786ae048fdd093f2f1ef54acf77d8ffa
#
_cell.length_a   1.000
_cell.length_b   1.000
_cell.length_c   1.000
_cell.angle_alpha   90.00
_cell.angle_beta   90.00
_cell.angle_gamma   90.00
#
_symmetry.space_group_name_H-M   'P 1'
#
loop_
_entity.id
_entity.type
_entity.pdbx_description
1 polymer ?
#
loop_
_entity_poly.entity_id
_entity_poly.type
_entity_poly.pdbx_seq_one_letter_code
_entity_poly.pdbx_strand_id
1 'polypeptide(L)'
;MKHIAAVIVVTAVLLFTQTYTSARGAEYKIPQTVDMTPVAEEPAELYALSAVLMDGESGRVLYEKDGERPLANASTTKVLTCIVALENSSGDDYVQVSQNAASQPEVKLGLQKGEQYYLEDLLYSLMLKSHNDTAVAIAEHCGGSVEGFARMLNRKAKQIGCEDTYFITPNGLDA
;
A
#
# COMPACT_ATOMS: atom_id res chain seq x y z
N MET A 1 -1.53 27.46 -42.04
CA MET A 1 -0.53 26.71 -41.26
C MET A 1 -0.74 26.77 -39.73
N LYS A 2 -1.37 27.81 -39.15
CA LYS A 2 -1.63 27.91 -37.69
C LYS A 2 -2.67 26.92 -37.15
N HIS A 3 -3.62 26.45 -37.97
CA HIS A 3 -4.69 25.53 -37.53
C HIS A 3 -4.25 24.06 -37.49
N ILE A 4 -3.26 23.66 -38.27
CA ILE A 4 -2.75 22.27 -38.28
C ILE A 4 -1.94 21.96 -37.02
N ALA A 5 -1.17 22.93 -36.50
CA ALA A 5 -0.37 22.78 -35.30
C ALA A 5 -1.27 22.61 -34.04
N ALA A 6 -2.39 23.34 -33.97
CA ALA A 6 -3.32 23.24 -32.87
C ALA A 6 -4.04 21.87 -32.80
N VAL A 7 -4.39 21.29 -33.96
CA VAL A 7 -5.05 19.97 -34.02
C VAL A 7 -4.09 18.86 -33.61
N ILE A 8 -2.81 18.93 -33.99
CA ILE A 8 -1.81 17.90 -33.61
C ILE A 8 -1.55 17.93 -32.11
N VAL A 9 -1.46 19.11 -31.48
CA VAL A 9 -1.27 19.23 -30.04
C VAL A 9 -2.46 18.69 -29.23
N VAL A 10 -3.69 19.01 -29.66
CA VAL A 10 -4.91 18.51 -29.00
C VAL A 10 -5.04 17.00 -29.14
N THR A 11 -4.70 16.45 -30.32
CA THR A 11 -4.77 14.98 -30.54
C THR A 11 -3.69 14.25 -29.73
N ALA A 12 -2.48 14.82 -29.62
CA ALA A 12 -1.40 14.23 -28.80
C ALA A 12 -1.74 14.27 -27.30
N VAL A 13 -2.35 15.34 -26.80
CA VAL A 13 -2.79 15.45 -25.41
C VAL A 13 -3.93 14.45 -25.13
N LEU A 14 -4.90 14.30 -26.04
CA LEU A 14 -6.00 13.33 -25.89
C LEU A 14 -5.49 11.86 -25.93
N LEU A 15 -4.51 11.54 -26.77
CA LEU A 15 -3.88 10.21 -26.80
C LEU A 15 -3.07 9.95 -25.54
N PHE A 16 -2.36 10.95 -25.00
CA PHE A 16 -1.59 10.82 -23.78
C PHE A 16 -2.50 10.64 -22.56
N THR A 17 -3.62 11.34 -22.47
CA THR A 17 -4.61 11.15 -21.40
C THR A 17 -5.31 9.79 -21.48
N GLN A 18 -5.57 9.27 -22.68
CA GLN A 18 -6.15 7.93 -22.83
C GLN A 18 -5.16 6.80 -22.44
N THR A 19 -3.87 6.95 -22.70
CA THR A 19 -2.87 5.96 -22.26
C THR A 19 -2.65 6.01 -20.75
N TYR A 20 -2.72 7.20 -20.13
CA TYR A 20 -2.58 7.35 -18.68
C TYR A 20 -3.80 6.80 -17.89
N THR A 21 -5.01 6.96 -18.43
CA THR A 21 -6.23 6.37 -17.83
C THR A 21 -6.29 4.86 -18.03
N SER A 22 -5.75 4.33 -19.13
CA SER A 22 -5.70 2.87 -19.36
C SER A 22 -4.72 2.15 -18.41
N ALA A 23 -3.64 2.80 -18.00
CA ALA A 23 -2.69 2.23 -17.03
C ALA A 23 -3.25 2.20 -15.58
N ARG A 24 -4.18 3.09 -15.23
CA ARG A 24 -4.88 3.09 -13.93
C ARG A 24 -6.04 2.10 -13.85
N GLY A 25 -6.47 1.51 -14.93
CA GLY A 25 -7.68 0.68 -15.03
C GLY A 25 -7.42 -0.81 -15.25
N ALA A 26 -6.20 -1.30 -15.08
CA ALA A 26 -5.99 -2.75 -15.02
C ALA A 26 -6.56 -3.25 -13.68
N GLU A 27 -7.86 -3.58 -13.69
CA GLU A 27 -8.49 -4.27 -12.58
C GLU A 27 -7.79 -5.63 -12.41
N TYR A 28 -6.95 -5.74 -11.38
CA TYR A 28 -6.35 -7.02 -11.01
C TYR A 28 -7.51 -7.95 -10.58
N LYS A 29 -7.85 -8.90 -11.43
CA LYS A 29 -8.83 -9.93 -11.08
C LYS A 29 -8.17 -10.93 -10.17
N ILE A 30 -8.51 -10.85 -8.89
CA ILE A 30 -8.14 -11.90 -7.93
C ILE A 30 -8.78 -13.20 -8.43
N PRO A 31 -7.99 -14.27 -8.63
CA PRO A 31 -8.55 -15.57 -8.99
C PRO A 31 -9.57 -16.00 -7.92
N GLN A 32 -10.79 -16.36 -8.33
CA GLN A 32 -11.88 -16.71 -7.40
C GLN A 32 -11.62 -18.01 -6.63
N THR A 33 -10.67 -18.82 -7.09
CA THR A 33 -10.21 -20.04 -6.42
C THR A 33 -8.70 -20.14 -6.58
N VAL A 34 -7.98 -19.98 -5.48
CA VAL A 34 -6.53 -20.22 -5.43
C VAL A 34 -6.34 -21.68 -5.09
N ASP A 35 -5.55 -22.42 -5.91
CA ASP A 35 -5.14 -23.77 -5.57
C ASP A 35 -4.10 -23.70 -4.43
N MET A 36 -4.53 -24.08 -3.24
CA MET A 36 -3.72 -24.05 -2.01
C MET A 36 -2.92 -25.35 -1.81
N THR A 37 -2.94 -26.27 -2.77
CA THR A 37 -2.17 -27.51 -2.64
C THR A 37 -0.68 -27.23 -2.78
N PRO A 38 0.15 -27.32 -1.71
CA PRO A 38 1.58 -27.10 -1.79
C PRO A 38 2.26 -28.04 -2.77
N VAL A 39 3.19 -27.54 -3.55
CA VAL A 39 3.96 -28.33 -4.54
C VAL A 39 5.47 -28.34 -4.25
N ALA A 40 5.92 -27.53 -3.29
CA ALA A 40 7.30 -27.49 -2.84
C ALA A 40 7.47 -28.16 -1.49
N GLU A 41 8.60 -28.84 -1.29
CA GLU A 41 8.98 -29.40 0.00
C GLU A 41 9.30 -28.30 1.01
N GLU A 42 9.09 -28.58 2.31
CA GLU A 42 9.45 -27.64 3.37
C GLU A 42 10.96 -27.37 3.37
N PRO A 43 11.40 -26.08 3.36
CA PRO A 43 12.81 -25.74 3.51
C PRO A 43 13.36 -26.26 4.85
N ALA A 44 14.58 -26.82 4.84
CA ALA A 44 15.18 -27.45 6.02
C ALA A 44 15.36 -26.49 7.22
N GLU A 45 15.39 -25.16 6.99
CA GLU A 45 15.61 -24.13 8.02
C GLU A 45 14.67 -22.94 7.80
N LEU A 46 13.37 -23.11 8.02
CA LEU A 46 12.40 -22.02 8.00
C LEU A 46 11.98 -21.64 9.42
N TYR A 47 12.58 -20.56 9.95
CA TYR A 47 12.34 -20.07 11.32
C TYR A 47 11.06 -19.25 11.48
N ALA A 48 10.40 -18.85 10.38
CA ALA A 48 9.16 -18.11 10.42
C ALA A 48 8.05 -18.92 11.09
N LEU A 49 7.19 -18.25 11.88
CA LEU A 49 6.00 -18.88 12.49
C LEU A 49 4.94 -19.22 11.46
N SER A 50 4.84 -18.43 10.40
CA SER A 50 3.97 -18.64 9.26
C SER A 50 4.69 -18.17 7.99
N ALA A 51 4.48 -18.87 6.88
CA ALA A 51 5.05 -18.50 5.59
C ALA A 51 4.15 -18.98 4.45
N VAL A 52 4.07 -18.19 3.39
CA VAL A 52 3.40 -18.57 2.14
C VAL A 52 4.29 -18.16 0.98
N LEU A 53 4.52 -19.08 0.04
CA LEU A 53 5.12 -18.80 -1.26
C LEU A 53 4.05 -18.97 -2.33
N MET A 54 3.88 -17.93 -3.14
CA MET A 54 2.82 -17.88 -4.14
C MET A 54 3.37 -17.51 -5.52
N ASP A 55 2.85 -18.12 -6.56
CA ASP A 55 3.08 -17.67 -7.93
C ASP A 55 2.35 -16.35 -8.18
N GLY A 56 3.08 -15.31 -8.60
CA GLY A 56 2.55 -13.94 -8.71
C GLY A 56 1.61 -13.73 -9.88
N GLU A 57 1.57 -14.62 -10.87
CA GLU A 57 0.68 -14.49 -12.04
C GLU A 57 -0.63 -15.25 -11.83
N SER A 58 -0.55 -16.48 -11.34
CA SER A 58 -1.71 -17.37 -11.16
C SER A 58 -2.35 -17.29 -9.78
N GLY A 59 -1.64 -16.75 -8.78
CA GLY A 59 -2.06 -16.80 -7.38
C GLY A 59 -1.92 -18.18 -6.74
N ARG A 60 -1.34 -19.15 -7.46
CA ARG A 60 -1.18 -20.52 -6.94
C ARG A 60 -0.20 -20.56 -5.77
N VAL A 61 -0.59 -21.19 -4.67
CA VAL A 61 0.29 -21.46 -3.54
C VAL A 61 1.27 -22.58 -3.88
N LEU A 62 2.56 -22.29 -3.79
CA LEU A 62 3.64 -23.23 -4.07
C LEU A 62 4.14 -23.90 -2.79
N TYR A 63 4.13 -23.16 -1.67
CA TYR A 63 4.49 -23.65 -0.35
C TYR A 63 3.71 -22.88 0.72
N GLU A 64 3.34 -23.57 1.79
CA GLU A 64 2.65 -22.97 2.94
C GLU A 64 3.14 -23.62 4.24
N LYS A 65 3.33 -22.77 5.25
CA LYS A 65 3.53 -23.15 6.64
C LYS A 65 2.61 -22.28 7.50
N ASP A 66 1.60 -22.89 8.13
CA ASP A 66 0.64 -22.18 8.97
C ASP A 66 0.10 -20.87 8.34
N GLY A 67 -0.16 -20.86 7.02
CA GLY A 67 -0.53 -19.65 6.25
C GLY A 67 -1.84 -19.03 6.69
N GLU A 68 -2.78 -19.84 7.15
CA GLU A 68 -4.09 -19.42 7.68
C GLU A 68 -4.04 -18.99 9.17
N ARG A 69 -2.88 -19.10 9.82
CA ARG A 69 -2.75 -18.74 11.23
C ARG A 69 -2.83 -17.24 11.44
N PRO A 70 -3.76 -16.76 12.29
CA PRO A 70 -3.81 -15.33 12.65
C PRO A 70 -2.56 -14.91 13.41
N LEU A 71 -1.85 -13.94 12.88
CA LEU A 71 -0.65 -13.35 13.47
C LEU A 71 -0.69 -11.82 13.36
N ALA A 72 0.00 -11.13 14.29
CA ALA A 72 0.20 -9.71 14.20
C ALA A 72 0.99 -9.36 12.92
N ASN A 73 0.44 -8.46 12.10
CA ASN A 73 1.02 -8.08 10.83
C ASN A 73 2.32 -7.27 10.98
N ALA A 74 2.50 -6.60 12.11
CA ALA A 74 3.62 -5.69 12.31
C ALA A 74 3.81 -4.76 11.11
N SER A 75 5.03 -4.46 10.71
CA SER A 75 5.32 -3.54 9.60
C SER A 75 4.89 -4.02 8.21
N THR A 76 4.44 -5.26 8.03
CA THR A 76 3.83 -5.67 6.75
C THR A 76 2.52 -4.93 6.48
N THR A 77 1.86 -4.39 7.51
CA THR A 77 0.74 -3.43 7.40
C THR A 77 1.04 -2.28 6.45
N LYS A 78 2.29 -1.80 6.41
CA LYS A 78 2.70 -0.65 5.58
C LYS A 78 2.59 -0.90 4.08
N VAL A 79 2.56 -2.14 3.64
CA VAL A 79 2.28 -2.50 2.24
C VAL A 79 0.85 -2.07 1.88
N LEU A 80 -0.14 -2.41 2.71
CA LEU A 80 -1.52 -1.99 2.49
C LEU A 80 -1.69 -0.48 2.66
N THR A 81 -0.97 0.12 3.61
CA THR A 81 -0.93 1.59 3.79
C THR A 81 -0.46 2.29 2.51
N CYS A 82 0.60 1.79 1.88
CA CYS A 82 1.09 2.32 0.61
C CYS A 82 0.04 2.18 -0.52
N ILE A 83 -0.57 1.01 -0.67
CA ILE A 83 -1.60 0.76 -1.69
C ILE A 83 -2.78 1.72 -1.51
N VAL A 84 -3.30 1.84 -0.29
CA VAL A 84 -4.46 2.70 0.01
C VAL A 84 -4.11 4.18 -0.20
N ALA A 85 -2.90 4.62 0.16
CA ALA A 85 -2.46 5.98 -0.10
C ALA A 85 -2.39 6.28 -1.61
N LEU A 86 -1.77 5.41 -2.40
CA LEU A 86 -1.68 5.54 -3.85
C LEU A 86 -3.05 5.56 -4.57
N GLU A 87 -4.03 4.85 -4.03
CA GLU A 87 -5.39 4.82 -4.60
C GLU A 87 -6.23 6.05 -4.26
N ASN A 88 -5.89 6.79 -3.19
CA ASN A 88 -6.74 7.86 -2.65
C ASN A 88 -6.08 9.25 -2.67
N SER A 89 -4.87 9.37 -3.19
CA SER A 89 -4.10 10.62 -3.20
C SER A 89 -3.24 10.72 -4.45
N SER A 90 -2.68 11.91 -4.69
CA SER A 90 -1.67 12.14 -5.73
C SER A 90 -0.27 12.15 -5.12
N GLY A 91 0.73 11.64 -5.86
CA GLY A 91 2.12 11.63 -5.38
C GLY A 91 2.71 13.02 -5.15
N ASP A 92 2.17 14.04 -5.82
CA ASP A 92 2.53 15.46 -5.70
C ASP A 92 1.75 16.21 -4.61
N ASP A 93 0.88 15.55 -3.86
CA ASP A 93 0.22 16.11 -2.69
C ASP A 93 1.23 16.48 -1.60
N TYR A 94 1.01 17.62 -0.94
CA TYR A 94 1.79 18.02 0.23
C TYR A 94 1.16 17.48 1.50
N VAL A 95 1.89 16.62 2.19
CA VAL A 95 1.53 16.05 3.49
C VAL A 95 2.10 16.93 4.60
N GLN A 96 1.22 17.50 5.44
CA GLN A 96 1.64 18.27 6.61
C GLN A 96 1.81 17.35 7.83
N VAL A 97 2.97 17.44 8.49
CA VAL A 97 3.31 16.63 9.65
C VAL A 97 2.57 17.12 10.89
N SER A 98 1.79 16.25 11.52
CA SER A 98 1.12 16.51 12.79
C SER A 98 2.05 16.29 13.99
N GLN A 99 1.58 16.70 15.18
CA GLN A 99 2.26 16.35 16.43
C GLN A 99 2.23 14.83 16.69
N ASN A 100 1.14 14.16 16.31
CA ASN A 100 1.00 12.72 16.48
C ASN A 100 2.02 11.96 15.61
N ALA A 101 2.12 12.32 14.32
CA ALA A 101 3.12 11.74 13.42
C ALA A 101 4.56 11.97 13.94
N ALA A 102 4.90 13.20 14.31
CA ALA A 102 6.24 13.54 14.83
C ALA A 102 6.61 12.79 16.13
N SER A 103 5.62 12.35 16.91
CA SER A 103 5.80 11.67 18.20
C SER A 103 5.88 10.15 18.10
N GLN A 104 5.82 9.59 16.89
CA GLN A 104 5.86 8.14 16.72
C GLN A 104 7.20 7.55 17.18
N PRO A 105 7.17 6.30 17.72
CA PRO A 105 8.38 5.64 18.18
C PRO A 105 9.26 5.19 17.01
N GLU A 106 10.47 4.77 17.33
CA GLU A 106 11.39 4.14 16.36
C GLU A 106 10.76 2.85 15.75
N VAL A 107 10.99 2.59 14.47
CA VAL A 107 11.88 3.22 13.47
C VAL A 107 11.19 4.44 12.85
N LYS A 108 11.87 5.59 12.74
CA LYS A 108 11.26 6.83 12.20
C LYS A 108 12.24 7.65 11.35
N LEU A 109 11.71 8.46 10.45
CA LEU A 109 12.48 9.42 9.66
C LEU A 109 12.94 10.62 10.52
N GLY A 110 12.18 10.93 11.56
CA GLY A 110 12.43 12.08 12.44
C GLY A 110 11.69 13.33 11.99
N LEU A 111 10.49 13.15 11.41
CA LEU A 111 9.61 14.24 10.99
C LEU A 111 9.32 15.19 12.15
N GLN A 112 9.28 16.52 11.85
CA GLN A 112 8.95 17.54 12.85
C GLN A 112 7.55 18.10 12.58
N LYS A 113 6.81 18.44 13.65
CA LYS A 113 5.50 19.06 13.54
C LYS A 113 5.53 20.31 12.67
N GLY A 114 4.64 20.38 11.70
CA GLY A 114 4.46 21.51 10.80
C GLY A 114 5.32 21.46 9.52
N GLU A 115 6.26 20.53 9.43
CA GLU A 115 6.98 20.26 8.17
C GLU A 115 6.01 19.76 7.10
N GLN A 116 6.39 19.93 5.84
CA GLN A 116 5.63 19.48 4.69
C GLN A 116 6.55 18.67 3.76
N TYR A 117 6.03 17.56 3.27
CA TYR A 117 6.74 16.68 2.36
C TYR A 117 5.82 16.27 1.21
N TYR A 118 6.38 15.95 0.06
CA TYR A 118 5.62 15.27 -0.98
C TYR A 118 5.21 13.87 -0.52
N LEU A 119 3.98 13.49 -0.84
CA LEU A 119 3.49 12.14 -0.50
C LEU A 119 4.39 11.06 -1.09
N GLU A 120 4.87 11.24 -2.31
CA GLU A 120 5.78 10.29 -2.97
C GLU A 120 7.05 10.06 -2.16
N ASP A 121 7.69 11.11 -1.62
CA ASP A 121 8.89 11.00 -0.79
C ASP A 121 8.62 10.23 0.51
N LEU A 122 7.46 10.48 1.11
CA LEU A 122 7.04 9.74 2.30
C LEU A 122 6.74 8.27 1.99
N LEU A 123 6.19 7.95 0.82
CA LEU A 123 5.96 6.56 0.39
C LEU A 123 7.28 5.81 0.18
N TYR A 124 8.31 6.45 -0.40
CA TYR A 124 9.66 5.86 -0.46
C TYR A 124 10.23 5.61 0.93
N SER A 125 10.10 6.57 1.84
CA SER A 125 10.53 6.45 3.24
C SER A 125 9.80 5.29 3.95
N LEU A 126 8.48 5.19 3.76
CA LEU A 126 7.62 4.13 4.28
C LEU A 126 8.08 2.75 3.82
N MET A 127 8.26 2.57 2.51
CA MET A 127 8.50 1.25 1.91
C MET A 127 9.97 0.80 2.03
N LEU A 128 10.94 1.72 1.93
CA LEU A 128 12.36 1.36 1.94
C LEU A 128 12.95 1.27 3.35
N LYS A 129 12.39 2.02 4.32
CA LYS A 129 12.93 2.12 5.69
C LYS A 129 11.91 1.78 6.76
N SER A 130 10.65 1.58 6.38
CA SER A 130 9.58 1.20 7.32
C SER A 130 9.33 2.22 8.43
N HIS A 131 9.51 3.52 8.17
CA HIS A 131 9.37 4.58 9.16
C HIS A 131 7.93 4.71 9.68
N ASN A 132 7.77 4.78 11.00
CA ASN A 132 6.46 4.83 11.67
C ASN A 132 5.81 6.21 11.60
N ASP A 133 6.58 7.26 11.74
CA ASP A 133 6.13 8.66 11.63
C ASP A 133 5.60 8.98 10.23
N THR A 134 6.25 8.47 9.17
CA THR A 134 5.77 8.60 7.81
C THR A 134 4.45 7.87 7.58
N ALA A 135 4.28 6.68 8.15
CA ALA A 135 3.02 5.94 8.06
C ALA A 135 1.85 6.73 8.65
N VAL A 136 2.06 7.35 9.82
CA VAL A 136 1.03 8.15 10.49
C VAL A 136 0.76 9.46 9.74
N ALA A 137 1.79 10.15 9.25
CA ALA A 137 1.61 11.37 8.46
C ALA A 137 0.80 11.11 7.18
N ILE A 138 1.11 10.03 6.46
CA ILE A 138 0.37 9.58 5.27
C ILE A 138 -1.09 9.27 5.64
N ALA A 139 -1.30 8.52 6.72
CA ALA A 139 -2.64 8.13 7.16
C ALA A 139 -3.52 9.31 7.54
N GLU A 140 -2.99 10.29 8.25
CA GLU A 140 -3.72 11.50 8.62
C GLU A 140 -4.04 12.37 7.40
N HIS A 141 -3.13 12.43 6.43
CA HIS A 141 -3.38 13.15 5.17
C HIS A 141 -4.51 12.50 4.37
N CYS A 142 -4.43 11.18 4.10
CA CYS A 142 -5.39 10.48 3.24
C CYS A 142 -6.73 10.21 3.92
N GLY A 143 -6.72 9.94 5.23
CA GLY A 143 -7.90 9.50 6.00
C GLY A 143 -8.49 10.56 6.91
N GLY A 144 -7.86 11.74 7.00
CA GLY A 144 -8.22 12.82 7.94
C GLY A 144 -7.87 12.49 9.41
N SER A 145 -7.61 11.25 9.73
CA SER A 145 -7.11 10.74 11.02
C SER A 145 -6.62 9.31 10.89
N VAL A 146 -5.90 8.81 11.90
CA VAL A 146 -5.46 7.41 11.97
C VAL A 146 -6.66 6.46 11.90
N GLU A 147 -7.73 6.73 12.65
CA GLU A 147 -8.95 5.92 12.65
C GLU A 147 -9.69 6.00 11.31
N GLY A 148 -9.70 7.18 10.67
CA GLY A 148 -10.24 7.36 9.33
C GLY A 148 -9.53 6.48 8.32
N PHE A 149 -8.22 6.49 8.37
CA PHE A 149 -7.37 5.68 7.50
C PHE A 149 -7.48 4.18 7.81
N ALA A 150 -7.57 3.78 9.09
CA ALA A 150 -7.80 2.39 9.48
C ALA A 150 -9.10 1.84 8.87
N ARG A 151 -10.18 2.65 8.80
CA ARG A 151 -11.41 2.26 8.08
C ARG A 151 -11.17 2.06 6.58
N MET A 152 -10.27 2.84 5.96
CA MET A 152 -9.90 2.65 4.55
C MET A 152 -9.10 1.36 4.36
N LEU A 153 -8.13 1.06 5.24
CA LEU A 153 -7.36 -0.18 5.22
C LEU A 153 -8.29 -1.40 5.33
N ASN A 154 -9.20 -1.42 6.30
CA ASN A 154 -10.12 -2.53 6.51
C ASN A 154 -11.11 -2.72 5.34
N ARG A 155 -11.55 -1.63 4.71
CA ARG A 155 -12.37 -1.70 3.49
C ARG A 155 -11.57 -2.31 2.34
N LYS A 156 -10.31 -1.86 2.16
CA LYS A 156 -9.42 -2.39 1.11
C LYS A 156 -9.11 -3.87 1.35
N ALA A 157 -8.80 -4.25 2.60
CA ALA A 157 -8.57 -5.65 2.97
C ALA A 157 -9.74 -6.54 2.53
N LYS A 158 -10.98 -6.16 2.84
CA LYS A 158 -12.17 -6.89 2.37
C LYS A 158 -12.29 -6.93 0.86
N GLN A 159 -12.00 -5.84 0.17
CA GLN A 159 -12.06 -5.78 -1.31
C GLN A 159 -11.09 -6.74 -1.99
N ILE A 160 -9.93 -6.98 -1.36
CA ILE A 160 -8.91 -7.91 -1.88
C ILE A 160 -9.02 -9.32 -1.30
N GLY A 161 -10.09 -9.64 -0.55
CA GLY A 161 -10.38 -10.98 -0.06
C GLY A 161 -9.76 -11.37 1.28
N CYS A 162 -9.22 -10.41 2.04
CA CYS A 162 -8.72 -10.66 3.39
C CYS A 162 -9.89 -10.69 4.38
N GLU A 163 -10.50 -11.86 4.62
CA GLU A 163 -11.72 -11.99 5.42
C GLU A 163 -11.45 -11.87 6.93
N ASP A 164 -10.36 -12.46 7.42
CA ASP A 164 -9.99 -12.54 8.84
C ASP A 164 -8.88 -11.54 9.23
N THR A 165 -8.77 -10.44 8.49
CA THR A 165 -7.75 -9.41 8.71
C THR A 165 -8.37 -8.12 9.22
N TYR A 166 -7.76 -7.51 10.25
CA TYR A 166 -8.20 -6.25 10.82
C TYR A 166 -7.02 -5.32 11.14
N PHE A 167 -7.09 -4.08 10.69
CA PHE A 167 -6.07 -3.05 10.89
C PHE A 167 -6.58 -1.98 11.86
N ILE A 168 -5.75 -1.61 12.82
CA ILE A 168 -6.01 -0.54 13.80
C ILE A 168 -5.13 0.68 13.49
N THR A 169 -3.87 0.43 13.10
CA THR A 169 -2.87 1.47 12.85
C THR A 169 -2.30 1.37 11.44
N PRO A 170 -1.77 2.47 10.85
CA PRO A 170 -1.16 2.44 9.53
C PRO A 170 0.27 1.87 9.51
N ASN A 171 0.88 1.71 10.68
CA ASN A 171 2.27 1.27 10.83
C ASN A 171 2.42 -0.15 11.37
N GLY A 172 1.31 -0.77 11.83
CA GLY A 172 1.31 -2.12 12.40
C GLY A 172 1.87 -2.19 13.82
N LEU A 173 1.99 -1.05 14.49
CA LEU A 173 2.21 -1.01 15.93
C LEU A 173 0.84 -1.14 16.60
N ASP A 174 0.59 -2.31 17.14
CA ASP A 174 -0.63 -2.55 17.92
C ASP A 174 -0.54 -1.78 19.24
N ALA A 175 -1.68 -1.21 19.64
CA ALA A 175 -1.80 -0.44 20.87
C ALA A 175 -1.87 -1.36 22.09
#